data_47a78b51b316cb8be2f27adc463954ed
#
_entry.id   47a78b51b316cb8be2f27adc463954ed
#
_cell.length_a   1.000
_cell.length_b   1.000
_cell.length_c   1.000
_cell.angle_alpha   90.00
_cell.angle_beta   90.00
_cell.angle_gamma   90.00
#
_symmetry.space_group_name_H-M   'P 1'
#
loop_
_entity.id
_entity.type
_entity.pdbx_description
1 polymer ?
#
loop_
_entity_poly.entity_id
_entity_poly.type
_entity_poly.pdbx_seq_one_letter_code
_entity_poly.pdbx_strand_id
1 'polypeptide(L)'
;MKPFLVLMVSLLSVSAHAADLVKDVRARLVDAPLVRGQFEQKKTVAGFKKPLVSKGDFLLARDQGVLWNTRTPFASTLTLTRKSLSAQQGTGGAAYHLDSTKEPALAAVNELLFALLSGDVASLQKRFKVEGALVGDAGWKLELVPTDAGLARVFKHIHLEGDGYVRQVQLDETRGDSSVITFEQLAQTPPPDATEAERLGK
;
A
#
# COMPACT_ATOMS: atom_id res chain seq x y z
N MET A 1 -27.91 -34.56 46.19
CA MET A 1 -28.00 -33.26 45.52
C MET A 1 -26.57 -32.78 45.28
N LYS A 2 -26.07 -32.86 44.04
CA LYS A 2 -24.74 -32.38 43.66
C LYS A 2 -24.92 -31.08 42.82
N PRO A 3 -24.28 -29.96 43.15
CA PRO A 3 -24.36 -28.77 42.30
C PRO A 3 -23.45 -28.92 41.09
N PHE A 4 -24.02 -28.69 39.91
CA PHE A 4 -23.32 -28.58 38.64
C PHE A 4 -22.65 -27.19 38.56
N LEU A 5 -21.32 -27.17 38.58
CA LEU A 5 -20.54 -25.94 38.39
C LEU A 5 -20.39 -25.72 36.88
N VAL A 6 -21.11 -24.74 36.34
CA VAL A 6 -20.97 -24.30 34.94
C VAL A 6 -19.72 -23.46 34.83
N LEU A 7 -18.71 -23.98 34.14
CA LEU A 7 -17.48 -23.27 33.79
C LEU A 7 -17.77 -22.39 32.57
N MET A 8 -17.98 -21.09 32.78
CA MET A 8 -18.11 -20.11 31.75
C MET A 8 -16.71 -19.73 31.25
N VAL A 9 -16.25 -20.33 30.14
CA VAL A 9 -15.00 -19.97 29.50
C VAL A 9 -15.22 -18.69 28.66
N SER A 10 -14.65 -17.60 29.12
CA SER A 10 -14.67 -16.29 28.44
C SER A 10 -13.78 -16.32 27.21
N LEU A 11 -14.40 -16.30 26.03
CA LEU A 11 -13.75 -16.00 24.74
C LEU A 11 -13.62 -14.48 24.56
N LEU A 12 -12.63 -13.86 25.15
CA LEU A 12 -12.34 -12.44 24.98
C LEU A 12 -10.82 -12.24 24.97
N SER A 13 -10.13 -12.40 23.83
CA SER A 13 -8.71 -12.02 23.78
C SER A 13 -8.10 -11.83 22.37
N VAL A 14 -8.84 -11.82 21.28
CA VAL A 14 -8.22 -11.71 19.94
C VAL A 14 -8.06 -10.27 19.44
N SER A 15 -8.90 -9.34 19.89
CA SER A 15 -8.88 -7.97 19.39
C SER A 15 -7.76 -7.07 19.96
N ALA A 16 -7.24 -7.37 21.14
CA ALA A 16 -6.21 -6.53 21.79
C ALA A 16 -4.85 -6.65 21.07
N HIS A 17 -4.48 -7.81 20.58
CA HIS A 17 -3.18 -8.05 19.95
C HIS A 17 -2.98 -7.30 18.62
N ALA A 18 -4.03 -7.14 17.80
CA ALA A 18 -3.93 -6.45 16.52
C ALA A 18 -3.74 -4.92 16.67
N ALA A 19 -4.38 -4.32 17.69
CA ALA A 19 -4.24 -2.89 17.95
C ALA A 19 -2.84 -2.54 18.48
N ASP A 20 -2.27 -3.40 19.33
CA ASP A 20 -0.92 -3.23 19.84
C ASP A 20 0.13 -3.42 18.72
N LEU A 21 -0.04 -4.43 17.86
CA LEU A 21 0.86 -4.65 16.72
C LEU A 21 0.92 -3.43 15.79
N VAL A 22 -0.24 -2.86 15.44
CA VAL A 22 -0.30 -1.68 14.55
C VAL A 22 0.38 -0.48 15.18
N LYS A 23 0.21 -0.27 16.49
CA LYS A 23 0.91 0.78 17.23
C LYS A 23 2.42 0.58 17.23
N ASP A 24 2.86 -0.65 17.45
CA ASP A 24 4.29 -1.00 17.48
C ASP A 24 4.93 -0.86 16.10
N VAL A 25 4.25 -1.28 15.03
CA VAL A 25 4.70 -1.04 13.64
C VAL A 25 4.78 0.46 13.37
N ARG A 26 3.76 1.23 13.78
CA ARG A 26 3.78 2.70 13.61
C ARG A 26 4.95 3.36 14.34
N ALA A 27 5.33 2.87 15.49
CA ALA A 27 6.47 3.37 16.26
C ALA A 27 7.82 3.09 15.58
N ARG A 28 7.91 2.05 14.73
CA ARG A 28 9.11 1.74 13.93
C ARG A 28 9.21 2.57 12.66
N LEU A 29 8.09 3.01 12.10
CA LEU A 29 8.06 3.77 10.86
C LEU A 29 8.57 5.19 11.05
N VAL A 30 9.41 5.63 10.12
CA VAL A 30 9.89 7.01 10.06
C VAL A 30 8.75 7.95 9.72
N ASP A 31 8.59 9.00 10.49
CA ASP A 31 7.60 10.05 10.22
C ASP A 31 8.19 11.05 9.21
N ALA A 32 8.05 10.74 7.92
CA ALA A 32 8.58 11.54 6.83
C ALA A 32 7.44 12.25 6.07
N PRO A 33 7.50 13.58 5.86
CA PRO A 33 6.54 14.29 5.02
C PRO A 33 6.75 14.00 3.54
N LEU A 34 7.94 13.55 3.17
CA LEU A 34 8.35 13.20 1.83
C LEU A 34 9.15 11.90 1.85
N VAL A 35 8.87 11.02 0.93
CA VAL A 35 9.69 9.84 0.62
C VAL A 35 9.83 9.70 -0.89
N ARG A 36 11.05 9.56 -1.37
CA ARG A 36 11.34 9.21 -2.77
C ARG A 36 12.25 8.00 -2.81
N GLY A 37 12.24 7.29 -3.93
CA GLY A 37 13.07 6.11 -4.10
C GLY A 37 12.84 5.45 -5.45
N GLN A 38 13.39 4.27 -5.58
CA GLN A 38 13.21 3.41 -6.74
C GLN A 38 12.29 2.24 -6.39
N PHE A 39 11.64 1.70 -7.41
CA PHE A 39 10.86 0.48 -7.28
C PHE A 39 11.18 -0.53 -8.39
N GLU A 40 11.06 -1.79 -8.05
CA GLU A 40 10.92 -2.90 -8.99
C GLU A 40 9.59 -3.59 -8.71
N GLN A 41 8.74 -3.73 -9.72
CA GLN A 41 7.50 -4.50 -9.66
C GLN A 41 7.61 -5.74 -10.53
N LYS A 42 7.29 -6.90 -9.96
CA LYS A 42 7.15 -8.17 -10.66
C LYS A 42 5.68 -8.58 -10.60
N LYS A 43 4.99 -8.52 -11.73
CA LYS A 43 3.60 -8.95 -11.85
C LYS A 43 3.53 -10.32 -12.50
N THR A 44 3.02 -11.31 -11.77
CA THR A 44 2.67 -12.63 -12.29
C THR A 44 1.21 -12.58 -12.73
N VAL A 45 0.96 -12.85 -13.99
CA VAL A 45 -0.39 -12.88 -14.58
C VAL A 45 -0.79 -14.33 -14.79
N ALA A 46 -1.99 -14.69 -14.35
CA ALA A 46 -2.52 -16.03 -14.48
C ALA A 46 -2.48 -16.48 -15.95
N GLY A 47 -1.91 -17.65 -16.20
CA GLY A 47 -1.73 -18.21 -17.55
C GLY A 47 -0.46 -17.76 -18.27
N PHE A 48 0.32 -16.82 -17.73
CA PHE A 48 1.62 -16.44 -18.30
C PHE A 48 2.77 -17.15 -17.58
N LYS A 49 3.76 -17.63 -18.35
CA LYS A 49 4.91 -18.37 -17.80
C LYS A 49 5.97 -17.48 -17.14
N LYS A 50 6.06 -16.23 -17.56
CA LYS A 50 7.08 -15.29 -17.07
C LYS A 50 6.41 -14.06 -16.46
N PRO A 51 6.90 -13.56 -15.33
CA PRO A 51 6.39 -12.32 -14.75
C PRO A 51 6.72 -11.12 -15.66
N LEU A 52 5.85 -10.14 -15.64
CA LEU A 52 6.10 -8.81 -16.20
C LEU A 52 6.90 -8.01 -15.17
N VAL A 53 8.06 -7.51 -15.58
CA VAL A 53 8.93 -6.71 -14.70
C VAL A 53 8.89 -5.27 -15.14
N SER A 54 8.57 -4.37 -14.23
CA SER A 54 8.67 -2.93 -14.42
C SER A 54 9.51 -2.29 -13.33
N LYS A 55 10.23 -1.23 -13.70
CA LYS A 55 11.10 -0.48 -12.80
C LYS A 55 10.92 1.00 -13.01
N GLY A 56 11.16 1.75 -11.96
CA GLY A 56 11.08 3.19 -12.02
C GLY A 56 11.42 3.86 -10.71
N ASP A 57 10.96 5.08 -10.57
CA ASP A 57 11.11 5.89 -9.38
C ASP A 57 9.75 6.40 -8.90
N PHE A 58 9.70 6.76 -7.65
CA PHE A 58 8.50 7.34 -7.06
C PHE A 58 8.85 8.52 -6.14
N LEU A 59 7.88 9.38 -5.97
CA LEU A 59 7.85 10.44 -4.99
C LEU A 59 6.52 10.37 -4.26
N LEU A 60 6.55 10.19 -2.96
CA LEU A 60 5.42 10.34 -2.06
C LEU A 60 5.54 11.65 -1.30
N ALA A 61 4.60 12.54 -1.46
CA ALA A 61 4.40 13.72 -0.61
C ALA A 61 3.11 13.52 0.18
N ARG A 62 3.21 13.35 1.51
CA ARG A 62 2.12 12.89 2.39
C ARG A 62 0.79 13.62 2.20
N ASP A 63 0.84 14.94 2.07
CA ASP A 63 -0.36 15.77 1.98
C ASP A 63 -0.79 16.12 0.55
N GLN A 64 0.03 15.76 -0.44
CA GLN A 64 -0.18 16.14 -1.84
C GLN A 64 -0.53 14.93 -2.69
N GLY A 65 0.32 13.90 -2.69
CA GLY A 65 0.09 12.75 -3.55
C GLY A 65 1.31 11.88 -3.77
N VAL A 66 1.18 11.04 -4.77
CA VAL A 66 2.21 10.13 -5.24
C VAL A 66 2.44 10.35 -6.72
N LEU A 67 3.70 10.52 -7.10
CA LEU A 67 4.17 10.39 -8.48
C LEU A 67 4.84 9.01 -8.60
N TRP A 68 4.38 8.24 -9.56
CA TRP A 68 4.91 6.91 -9.85
C TRP A 68 5.35 6.88 -11.30
N ASN A 69 6.67 6.91 -11.51
CA ASN A 69 7.26 6.99 -12.83
C ASN A 69 7.83 5.63 -13.22
N THR A 70 7.12 4.87 -14.04
CA THR A 70 7.67 3.67 -14.67
C THR A 70 8.61 4.08 -15.78
N ARG A 71 9.83 3.55 -15.78
CA ARG A 71 10.86 3.82 -16.81
C ARG A 71 10.99 2.65 -17.77
N THR A 72 10.85 1.43 -17.28
CA THR A 72 10.96 0.20 -18.07
C THR A 72 9.83 -0.77 -17.76
N PRO A 73 9.36 -1.60 -18.74
CA PRO A 73 9.76 -1.60 -20.15
C PRO A 73 9.15 -0.44 -20.96
N PHE A 74 8.03 0.12 -20.51
CA PHE A 74 7.33 1.22 -21.18
C PHE A 74 7.22 2.41 -20.22
N ALA A 75 7.71 3.56 -20.66
CA ALA A 75 7.65 4.77 -19.86
C ALA A 75 6.20 5.19 -19.62
N SER A 76 5.85 5.43 -18.37
CA SER A 76 4.55 5.95 -17.97
C SER A 76 4.66 6.69 -16.64
N THR A 77 3.81 7.68 -16.44
CA THR A 77 3.68 8.40 -15.18
C THR A 77 2.27 8.22 -14.65
N LEU A 78 2.15 7.75 -13.42
CA LEU A 78 0.92 7.75 -12.65
C LEU A 78 1.02 8.85 -11.60
N THR A 79 0.05 9.74 -11.57
CA THR A 79 -0.12 10.74 -10.51
C THR A 79 -1.35 10.38 -9.70
N LEU A 80 -1.15 10.17 -8.42
CA LEU A 80 -2.19 9.85 -7.47
C LEU A 80 -2.30 10.99 -6.47
N THR A 81 -3.47 11.62 -6.39
CA THR A 81 -3.81 12.60 -5.34
C THR A 81 -4.98 12.07 -4.52
N ARG A 82 -5.35 12.77 -3.45
CA ARG A 82 -6.55 12.38 -2.66
C ARG A 82 -7.84 12.39 -3.49
N LYS A 83 -7.89 13.18 -4.59
CA LYS A 83 -9.10 13.42 -5.39
C LYS A 83 -9.07 12.76 -6.76
N SER A 84 -7.90 12.41 -7.26
CA SER A 84 -7.75 11.98 -8.64
C SER A 84 -6.63 10.96 -8.82
N LEU A 85 -6.79 10.15 -9.85
CA LEU A 85 -5.75 9.32 -10.43
C LEU A 85 -5.64 9.72 -11.89
N SER A 86 -4.44 10.12 -12.31
CA SER A 86 -4.12 10.37 -13.71
C SER A 86 -2.96 9.52 -14.15
N ALA A 87 -3.03 9.01 -15.37
CA ALA A 87 -1.93 8.27 -15.97
C ALA A 87 -1.64 8.79 -17.36
N GLN A 88 -0.36 8.87 -17.66
CA GLN A 88 0.16 9.30 -18.96
C GLN A 88 1.19 8.29 -19.44
N GLN A 89 1.07 7.85 -20.69
CA GLN A 89 1.98 6.90 -21.29
C GLN A 89 2.97 7.63 -22.21
N GLY A 90 4.24 7.61 -21.85
CA GLY A 90 5.31 8.28 -22.59
C GLY A 90 5.14 9.81 -22.72
N THR A 91 5.92 10.40 -23.61
CA THR A 91 5.77 11.82 -23.99
C THR A 91 4.77 11.94 -25.15
N GLY A 92 3.54 12.38 -24.86
CA GLY A 92 2.48 12.56 -25.87
C GLY A 92 1.60 11.33 -26.12
N GLY A 93 1.73 10.26 -25.33
CA GLY A 93 0.83 9.11 -25.37
C GLY A 93 -0.54 9.38 -24.73
N ALA A 94 -1.42 8.39 -24.81
CA ALA A 94 -2.75 8.47 -24.22
C ALA A 94 -2.68 8.84 -22.74
N ALA A 95 -3.39 9.89 -22.36
CA ALA A 95 -3.57 10.28 -20.98
C ALA A 95 -5.02 10.01 -20.58
N TYR A 96 -5.21 9.48 -19.38
CA TYR A 96 -6.54 9.41 -18.79
C TYR A 96 -6.54 9.98 -17.37
N HIS A 97 -7.69 10.50 -17.00
CA HIS A 97 -7.90 11.09 -15.71
C HIS A 97 -9.18 10.49 -15.11
N LEU A 98 -9.06 9.96 -13.89
CA LEU A 98 -10.17 9.41 -13.14
C LEU A 98 -10.38 10.24 -11.87
N ASP A 99 -11.60 10.64 -11.65
CA ASP A 99 -12.02 11.37 -10.45
C ASP A 99 -12.48 10.36 -9.38
N SER A 100 -11.69 10.22 -8.33
CA SER A 100 -12.00 9.28 -7.24
C SER A 100 -13.27 9.64 -6.47
N THR A 101 -13.76 10.88 -6.59
CA THR A 101 -15.01 11.29 -5.93
C THR A 101 -16.23 10.69 -6.61
N LYS A 102 -16.10 10.30 -7.89
CA LYS A 102 -17.18 9.70 -8.70
C LYS A 102 -17.12 8.18 -8.77
N GLU A 103 -15.98 7.61 -8.40
CA GLU A 103 -15.70 6.17 -8.51
C GLU A 103 -15.28 5.60 -7.13
N PRO A 104 -16.24 5.06 -6.34
CA PRO A 104 -15.95 4.58 -4.98
C PRO A 104 -14.87 3.49 -4.91
N ALA A 105 -14.80 2.61 -5.92
CA ALA A 105 -13.77 1.58 -5.99
C ALA A 105 -12.38 2.19 -6.18
N LEU A 106 -12.27 3.23 -7.00
CA LEU A 106 -11.04 3.97 -7.20
C LEU A 106 -10.61 4.72 -5.93
N ALA A 107 -11.58 5.34 -5.24
CA ALA A 107 -11.31 6.00 -3.96
C ALA A 107 -10.71 5.02 -2.93
N ALA A 108 -11.23 3.80 -2.86
CA ALA A 108 -10.71 2.78 -1.95
C ALA A 108 -9.28 2.32 -2.33
N VAL A 109 -9.01 2.16 -3.64
CA VAL A 109 -7.65 1.84 -4.13
C VAL A 109 -6.68 2.99 -3.85
N ASN A 110 -7.10 4.24 -4.07
CA ASN A 110 -6.29 5.42 -3.75
C ASN A 110 -5.93 5.47 -2.26
N GLU A 111 -6.92 5.30 -1.40
CA GLU A 111 -6.71 5.29 0.05
C GLU A 111 -5.74 4.18 0.47
N LEU A 112 -5.89 2.99 -0.11
CA LEU A 112 -4.97 1.88 0.11
C LEU A 112 -3.54 2.23 -0.31
N LEU A 113 -3.35 2.75 -1.53
CA LEU A 113 -2.02 3.11 -2.03
C LEU A 113 -1.37 4.20 -1.16
N PHE A 114 -2.13 5.22 -0.75
CA PHE A 114 -1.64 6.24 0.17
C PHE A 114 -1.23 5.64 1.51
N ALA A 115 -2.08 4.81 2.11
CA ALA A 115 -1.80 4.19 3.39
C ALA A 115 -0.55 3.28 3.32
N LEU A 116 -0.42 2.49 2.26
CA LEU A 116 0.73 1.61 2.05
C LEU A 116 2.03 2.40 1.88
N LEU A 117 2.02 3.42 1.03
CA LEU A 117 3.21 4.21 0.71
C LEU A 117 3.60 5.17 1.84
N SER A 118 2.64 5.71 2.58
CA SER A 118 2.89 6.59 3.73
C SER A 118 3.17 5.84 5.03
N GLY A 119 2.98 4.51 5.05
CA GLY A 119 3.07 3.71 6.27
C GLY A 119 1.98 4.02 7.28
N ASP A 120 0.83 4.57 6.85
CA ASP A 120 -0.33 4.81 7.71
C ASP A 120 -1.09 3.51 7.99
N VAL A 121 -0.46 2.64 8.77
CA VAL A 121 -1.00 1.32 9.12
C VAL A 121 -2.31 1.44 9.89
N ALA A 122 -2.50 2.52 10.65
CA ALA A 122 -3.71 2.72 11.45
C ALA A 122 -4.95 2.93 10.57
N SER A 123 -4.82 3.59 9.43
CA SER A 123 -5.93 3.76 8.50
C SER A 123 -6.34 2.45 7.83
N LEU A 124 -5.41 1.50 7.67
CA LEU A 124 -5.68 0.21 7.06
C LEU A 124 -6.67 -0.65 7.88
N GLN A 125 -6.67 -0.54 9.21
CA GLN A 125 -7.57 -1.29 10.08
C GLN A 125 -9.06 -1.02 9.83
N LYS A 126 -9.39 0.11 9.19
CA LYS A 126 -10.76 0.46 8.84
C LYS A 126 -11.35 -0.43 7.73
N ARG A 127 -10.49 -0.97 6.86
CA ARG A 127 -10.88 -1.70 5.66
C ARG A 127 -10.28 -3.10 5.58
N PHE A 128 -9.35 -3.42 6.48
CA PHE A 128 -8.63 -4.69 6.50
C PHE A 128 -8.60 -5.27 7.91
N LYS A 129 -8.71 -6.59 8.01
CA LYS A 129 -8.19 -7.32 9.14
C LYS A 129 -6.66 -7.31 9.02
N VAL A 130 -5.98 -6.86 10.05
CA VAL A 130 -4.52 -6.73 10.08
C VAL A 130 -3.96 -7.78 11.02
N GLU A 131 -3.08 -8.62 10.52
CA GLU A 131 -2.31 -9.61 11.28
C GLU A 131 -0.82 -9.44 10.96
N GLY A 132 0.07 -9.98 11.78
CA GLY A 132 1.50 -9.92 11.50
C GLY A 132 2.37 -10.07 12.73
N ALA A 133 3.62 -9.66 12.59
CA ALA A 133 4.62 -9.74 13.64
C ALA A 133 5.71 -8.67 13.48
N LEU A 134 6.34 -8.33 14.60
CA LEU A 134 7.60 -7.60 14.60
C LEU A 134 8.74 -8.57 14.29
N VAL A 135 9.74 -8.11 13.55
CA VAL A 135 10.89 -8.91 13.11
C VAL A 135 12.17 -8.22 13.56
N GLY A 136 12.92 -8.86 14.44
CA GLY A 136 14.11 -8.25 15.02
C GLY A 136 13.83 -6.90 15.67
N ASP A 137 14.84 -6.04 15.71
CA ASP A 137 14.75 -4.74 16.42
C ASP A 137 13.98 -3.68 15.63
N ALA A 138 14.05 -3.70 14.30
CA ALA A 138 13.47 -2.65 13.44
C ALA A 138 12.42 -3.17 12.44
N GLY A 139 12.49 -4.44 12.06
CA GLY A 139 11.65 -5.00 11.00
C GLY A 139 10.23 -5.34 11.45
N TRP A 140 9.33 -5.42 10.49
CA TRP A 140 7.94 -5.82 10.69
C TRP A 140 7.36 -6.45 9.43
N LYS A 141 6.35 -7.29 9.62
CA LYS A 141 5.55 -7.92 8.56
C LYS A 141 4.08 -7.85 8.92
N LEU A 142 3.27 -7.48 7.95
CA LEU A 142 1.81 -7.43 8.09
C LEU A 142 1.15 -8.20 6.96
N GLU A 143 0.05 -8.85 7.29
CA GLU A 143 -0.91 -9.42 6.36
C GLU A 143 -2.23 -8.67 6.51
N LEU A 144 -2.77 -8.22 5.40
CA LEU A 144 -4.01 -7.46 5.31
C LEU A 144 -5.03 -8.29 4.53
N VAL A 145 -6.14 -8.62 5.17
CA VAL A 145 -7.28 -9.30 4.54
C VAL A 145 -8.41 -8.28 4.40
N PRO A 146 -8.89 -7.97 3.18
CA PRO A 146 -9.94 -6.99 2.99
C PRO A 146 -11.23 -7.35 3.74
N THR A 147 -11.78 -6.38 4.48
CA THR A 147 -13.12 -6.44 5.08
C THR A 147 -14.13 -5.61 4.29
N ASP A 148 -13.65 -4.68 3.48
CA ASP A 148 -14.45 -3.89 2.54
C ASP A 148 -14.80 -4.73 1.30
N ALA A 149 -16.09 -4.80 0.93
CA ALA A 149 -16.57 -5.63 -0.17
C ALA A 149 -16.00 -5.21 -1.55
N GLY A 150 -15.69 -3.93 -1.75
CA GLY A 150 -15.08 -3.42 -2.98
C GLY A 150 -13.65 -3.93 -3.13
N LEU A 151 -12.85 -3.83 -2.06
CA LEU A 151 -11.47 -4.31 -2.03
C LEU A 151 -11.40 -5.84 -2.11
N ALA A 152 -12.29 -6.55 -1.43
CA ALA A 152 -12.36 -8.02 -1.46
C ALA A 152 -12.70 -8.60 -2.85
N ARG A 153 -13.27 -7.82 -3.75
CA ARG A 153 -13.45 -8.22 -5.15
C ARG A 153 -12.17 -8.19 -5.96
N VAL A 154 -11.18 -7.41 -5.51
CA VAL A 154 -9.91 -7.21 -6.22
C VAL A 154 -8.79 -8.00 -5.56
N PHE A 155 -8.65 -7.89 -4.25
CA PHE A 155 -7.55 -8.49 -3.50
C PHE A 155 -8.03 -9.60 -2.58
N LYS A 156 -7.25 -10.68 -2.51
CA LYS A 156 -7.36 -11.73 -1.49
C LYS A 156 -6.58 -11.37 -0.25
N HIS A 157 -5.29 -11.07 -0.45
CA HIS A 157 -4.33 -10.74 0.60
C HIS A 157 -3.42 -9.63 0.11
N ILE A 158 -2.95 -8.83 1.04
CA ILE A 158 -1.87 -7.87 0.82
C ILE A 158 -0.85 -8.11 1.91
N HIS A 159 0.41 -8.37 1.53
CA HIS A 159 1.49 -8.55 2.48
C HIS A 159 2.41 -7.32 2.42
N LEU A 160 2.78 -6.82 3.58
CA LEU A 160 3.68 -5.70 3.76
C LEU A 160 4.88 -6.14 4.58
N GLU A 161 6.05 -5.73 4.17
CA GLU A 161 7.26 -5.90 4.94
C GLU A 161 8.04 -4.59 4.97
N GLY A 162 8.70 -4.32 6.09
CA GLY A 162 9.50 -3.12 6.21
C GLY A 162 10.34 -3.03 7.48
N ASP A 163 10.93 -1.86 7.60
CA ASP A 163 11.68 -1.39 8.76
C ASP A 163 11.21 0.02 9.14
N GLY A 164 12.08 1.03 9.06
CA GLY A 164 11.68 2.43 9.13
C GLY A 164 10.81 2.89 7.94
N TYR A 165 10.75 2.11 6.88
CA TYR A 165 9.92 2.34 5.70
C TYR A 165 9.27 1.04 5.23
N VAL A 166 8.21 1.14 4.41
CA VAL A 166 7.72 0.01 3.64
C VAL A 166 8.80 -0.38 2.63
N ARG A 167 9.25 -1.63 2.67
CA ARG A 167 10.29 -2.17 1.78
C ARG A 167 9.72 -3.06 0.69
N GLN A 168 8.64 -3.76 1.00
CA GLN A 168 7.98 -4.66 0.06
C GLN A 168 6.47 -4.62 0.25
N VAL A 169 5.76 -4.65 -0.87
CA VAL A 169 4.31 -4.85 -0.96
C VAL A 169 4.08 -6.02 -1.89
N GLN A 170 3.36 -7.04 -1.42
CA GLN A 170 2.83 -8.10 -2.25
C GLN A 170 1.31 -8.00 -2.31
N LEU A 171 0.76 -8.05 -3.50
CA LEU A 171 -0.67 -8.00 -3.78
C LEU A 171 -1.10 -9.34 -4.39
N ASP A 172 -2.01 -10.03 -3.75
CA ASP A 172 -2.60 -11.27 -4.28
C ASP A 172 -4.04 -10.98 -4.73
N GLU A 173 -4.25 -10.98 -6.04
CA GLU A 173 -5.53 -10.64 -6.65
C GLU A 173 -6.49 -11.85 -6.69
N THR A 174 -7.79 -11.58 -6.64
CA THR A 174 -8.82 -12.64 -6.64
C THR A 174 -8.85 -13.45 -7.94
N ARG A 175 -8.38 -12.88 -9.03
CA ARG A 175 -8.32 -13.52 -10.36
C ARG A 175 -7.10 -14.40 -10.56
N GLY A 176 -6.23 -14.51 -9.55
CA GLY A 176 -5.03 -15.35 -9.58
C GLY A 176 -3.77 -14.62 -10.04
N ASP A 177 -3.85 -13.33 -10.33
CA ASP A 177 -2.68 -12.48 -10.54
C ASP A 177 -2.02 -12.15 -9.20
N SER A 178 -0.72 -11.91 -9.22
CA SER A 178 -0.01 -11.36 -8.06
C SER A 178 1.05 -10.35 -8.48
N SER A 179 1.34 -9.41 -7.60
CA SER A 179 2.39 -8.41 -7.80
C SER A 179 3.26 -8.33 -6.57
N VAL A 180 4.58 -8.34 -6.76
CA VAL A 180 5.55 -8.01 -5.71
C VAL A 180 6.25 -6.72 -6.11
N ILE A 181 6.21 -5.73 -5.23
CA ILE A 181 6.84 -4.42 -5.40
C ILE A 181 7.89 -4.26 -4.32
N THR A 182 9.13 -4.04 -4.70
CA THR A 182 10.24 -3.74 -3.78
C THR A 182 10.65 -2.30 -3.92
N PHE A 183 10.99 -1.67 -2.79
CA PHE A 183 11.38 -0.27 -2.70
C PHE A 183 12.82 -0.16 -2.22
N GLU A 184 13.62 0.59 -2.97
CA GLU A 184 15.05 0.77 -2.72
C GLU A 184 15.42 2.25 -2.76
N GLN A 185 16.61 2.58 -2.26
CA GLN A 185 17.18 3.92 -2.28
C GLN A 185 16.24 5.00 -1.69
N LEU A 186 15.56 4.66 -0.60
CA LEU A 186 14.59 5.53 0.04
C LEU A 186 15.28 6.73 0.69
N ALA A 187 14.81 7.93 0.37
CA ALA A 187 15.32 9.20 0.88
C ALA A 187 14.19 10.21 1.11
N GLN A 188 14.45 11.19 1.97
CA GLN A 188 13.52 12.29 2.26
C GLN A 188 13.89 13.58 1.51
N THR A 189 14.94 13.54 0.71
CA THR A 189 15.47 14.65 -0.07
C THR A 189 15.86 14.19 -1.47
N PRO A 190 15.94 15.10 -2.46
CA PRO A 190 15.55 16.52 -2.43
C PRO A 190 14.03 16.71 -2.35
N PRO A 191 13.54 17.94 -2.05
CA PRO A 191 12.11 18.26 -2.14
C PRO A 191 11.63 18.15 -3.60
N PRO A 192 10.29 18.16 -3.84
CA PRO A 192 9.74 18.15 -5.17
C PRO A 192 10.27 19.33 -6.00
N ASP A 193 10.68 19.05 -7.23
CA ASP A 193 11.00 20.10 -8.19
C ASP A 193 9.71 20.79 -8.73
N ALA A 194 9.87 21.82 -9.57
CA ALA A 194 8.73 22.59 -10.08
C ALA A 194 7.73 21.70 -10.87
N THR A 195 8.25 20.76 -11.66
CA THR A 195 7.43 19.85 -12.48
C THR A 195 6.69 18.82 -11.60
N GLU A 196 7.38 18.27 -10.61
CA GLU A 196 6.80 17.34 -9.64
C GLU A 196 5.71 18.05 -8.81
N ALA A 197 5.97 19.28 -8.36
CA ALA A 197 5.03 20.09 -7.60
C ALA A 197 3.77 20.43 -8.41
N GLU A 198 3.92 20.83 -9.67
CA GLU A 198 2.82 21.11 -10.60
C GLU A 198 1.92 19.87 -10.78
N ARG A 199 2.52 18.70 -11.00
CA ARG A 199 1.78 17.42 -11.14
C ARG A 199 1.03 17.04 -9.87
N LEU A 200 1.55 17.38 -8.71
CA LEU A 200 0.92 17.15 -7.41
C LEU A 200 -0.14 18.22 -7.05
N GLY A 201 -0.36 19.21 -7.95
CA GLY A 201 -1.41 20.20 -7.80
C GLY A 201 -1.02 21.42 -6.95
N LYS A 202 0.26 21.78 -6.97
CA LYS A 202 0.77 23.03 -6.39
C LYS A 202 0.90 24.12 -7.42
#